data_97523068192a5267a19ce14e5494e671
#
_entry.id   97523068192a5267a19ce14e5494e671
#
_cell.length_a   1.000
_cell.length_b   1.000
_cell.length_c   1.000
_cell.angle_alpha   90.00
_cell.angle_beta   90.00
_cell.angle_gamma   90.00
#
_symmetry.space_group_name_H-M   'P 1'
#
loop_
_entity.id
_entity.type
_entity.pdbx_description
1 polymer ?
#
loop_
_entity_poly.entity_id
_entity_poly.type
_entity_poly.pdbx_seq_one_letter_code
_entity_poly.pdbx_strand_id
1 'polypeptide(L)'
;DYYIDRIADYIIDTVLSETEKEFNLTVTYGADTDVANVINAAKRYPMMSEYQVVVVKEAQSLKRIEELAFYLQKPQKSTILVVCYKHGSIDRRKKLAAEIEKNGVLFESRKLKDSQIPGFISSYLKRKKVEIEPKASEMMAEFVGADLNRMAGELGKLILSLPEGARRITPEQIERNIGISKDYNNFELRSALVEKDVLKANKIIKYFEENPKNNPLQMTLAILFNFFSNLMLAYYAPEKSDQGIAAQLGLKSPWQAKEYMAAMRRYSGVKVMQIIHAIRECDARSKGIGNPSTPDGELLRDLIYFILH
;
A
#
# COMPACT_ATOMS: atom_id res chain seq x y z
N ASP A 1 -2.56 7.47 5.30
CA ASP A 1 -3.36 7.33 6.52
C ASP A 1 -2.63 6.55 7.61
N TYR A 2 -2.05 5.37 7.31
CA TYR A 2 -1.36 4.51 8.29
C TYR A 2 -0.37 5.26 9.20
N TYR A 3 0.56 6.02 8.62
CA TYR A 3 1.57 6.73 9.43
C TYR A 3 0.97 7.89 10.24
N ILE A 4 -0.08 8.53 9.73
CA ILE A 4 -0.79 9.59 10.47
C ILE A 4 -1.38 9.01 11.76
N ASP A 5 -2.09 7.87 11.66
CA ASP A 5 -2.67 7.21 12.84
C ASP A 5 -1.58 6.73 13.80
N ARG A 6 -0.51 6.09 13.28
CA ARG A 6 0.59 5.58 14.12
C ARG A 6 1.34 6.67 14.86
N ILE A 7 1.51 7.85 14.26
CA ILE A 7 2.15 8.99 14.93
C ILE A 7 1.22 9.55 16.01
N ALA A 8 -0.07 9.71 15.71
CA ALA A 8 -1.04 10.18 16.68
C ALA A 8 -1.13 9.23 17.89
N ASP A 9 -1.25 7.93 17.66
CA ASP A 9 -1.28 6.91 18.72
C ASP A 9 0.03 6.93 19.53
N TYR A 10 1.18 7.03 18.86
CA TYR A 10 2.47 7.11 19.55
C TYR A 10 2.57 8.33 20.48
N ILE A 11 2.09 9.50 20.03
CA ILE A 11 2.07 10.71 20.87
C ILE A 11 1.17 10.50 22.09
N ILE A 12 -0.04 9.93 21.90
CA ILE A 12 -0.98 9.63 22.99
C ILE A 12 -0.34 8.68 24.02
N ASP A 13 0.36 7.66 23.55
CA ASP A 13 0.91 6.60 24.40
C ASP A 13 2.20 6.98 25.11
N THR A 14 2.94 7.99 24.60
CA THR A 14 4.26 8.34 25.13
C THR A 14 4.29 9.65 25.92
N VAL A 15 3.36 10.58 25.67
CA VAL A 15 3.36 11.89 26.32
C VAL A 15 2.66 11.86 27.67
N LEU A 16 1.59 11.09 27.78
CA LEU A 16 0.75 11.02 28.98
C LEU A 16 0.79 9.60 29.56
N SER A 17 0.92 9.50 30.88
CA SER A 17 0.64 8.26 31.61
C SER A 17 -0.86 7.93 31.58
N GLU A 18 -1.24 6.68 31.89
CA GLU A 18 -2.65 6.27 31.88
C GLU A 18 -3.53 7.13 32.78
N THR A 19 -3.02 7.51 33.96
CA THR A 19 -3.73 8.39 34.90
C THR A 19 -3.86 9.83 34.38
N GLU A 20 -2.85 10.35 33.69
CA GLU A 20 -2.89 11.69 33.10
C GLU A 20 -3.80 11.79 31.90
N LYS A 21 -3.98 10.70 31.15
CA LYS A 21 -4.92 10.64 30.00
C LYS A 21 -6.35 10.94 30.39
N GLU A 22 -6.78 10.59 31.59
CA GLU A 22 -8.16 10.85 32.06
C GLU A 22 -8.51 12.34 32.08
N PHE A 23 -7.54 13.23 32.36
CA PHE A 23 -7.76 14.66 32.51
C PHE A 23 -7.13 15.50 31.39
N ASN A 24 -6.07 14.99 30.74
CA ASN A 24 -5.25 15.77 29.84
C ASN A 24 -5.29 15.27 28.38
N LEU A 25 -6.06 14.23 28.07
CA LEU A 25 -6.25 13.76 26.69
C LEU A 25 -7.64 14.18 26.19
N THR A 26 -7.66 14.89 25.08
CA THR A 26 -8.90 15.16 24.33
C THR A 26 -8.76 14.59 22.93
N VAL A 27 -9.60 13.62 22.56
CA VAL A 27 -9.69 13.06 21.21
C VAL A 27 -11.05 13.41 20.64
N THR A 28 -11.07 14.04 19.47
CA THR A 28 -12.30 14.41 18.76
C THR A 28 -12.16 14.11 17.26
N TYR A 29 -13.29 14.02 16.57
CA TYR A 29 -13.33 13.86 15.13
C TYR A 29 -13.74 15.17 14.45
N GLY A 30 -13.17 15.47 13.29
CA GLY A 30 -13.44 16.73 12.58
C GLY A 30 -14.91 16.95 12.24
N ALA A 31 -15.70 15.88 12.06
CA ALA A 31 -17.15 15.97 11.82
C ALA A 31 -17.96 16.31 13.08
N ASP A 32 -17.44 15.97 14.28
CA ASP A 32 -18.16 16.06 15.54
C ASP A 32 -17.82 17.33 16.35
N THR A 33 -16.94 18.18 15.79
CA THR A 33 -16.46 19.39 16.48
C THR A 33 -16.33 20.57 15.50
N ASP A 34 -16.05 21.72 16.05
CA ASP A 34 -15.70 22.93 15.29
C ASP A 34 -14.34 23.48 15.71
N VAL A 35 -13.79 24.42 14.93
CA VAL A 35 -12.50 25.02 15.17
C VAL A 35 -12.44 25.76 16.51
N ALA A 36 -13.52 26.42 16.93
CA ALA A 36 -13.57 27.15 18.20
C ALA A 36 -13.42 26.20 19.39
N ASN A 37 -14.11 25.05 19.35
CA ASN A 37 -14.01 24.02 20.38
C ASN A 37 -12.58 23.41 20.43
N VAL A 38 -11.96 23.15 19.29
CA VAL A 38 -10.58 22.67 19.22
C VAL A 38 -9.62 23.70 19.83
N ILE A 39 -9.75 24.97 19.47
CA ILE A 39 -8.94 26.07 20.02
C ILE A 39 -9.15 26.22 21.53
N ASN A 40 -10.40 26.14 21.99
CA ASN A 40 -10.73 26.22 23.41
C ASN A 40 -10.10 25.06 24.19
N ALA A 41 -10.17 23.84 23.68
CA ALA A 41 -9.51 22.68 24.26
C ALA A 41 -7.99 22.87 24.30
N ALA A 42 -7.41 23.34 23.19
CA ALA A 42 -5.95 23.55 23.09
C ALA A 42 -5.41 24.69 23.97
N LYS A 43 -6.26 25.63 24.39
CA LYS A 43 -5.89 26.75 25.29
C LYS A 43 -5.98 26.41 26.79
N ARG A 44 -6.52 25.24 27.16
CA ARG A 44 -6.57 24.81 28.55
C ARG A 44 -5.17 24.57 29.09
N TYR A 45 -5.03 24.66 30.40
CA TYR A 45 -3.81 24.23 31.10
C TYR A 45 -3.96 22.75 31.50
N PRO A 46 -2.89 21.96 31.43
CA PRO A 46 -2.91 20.59 31.91
C PRO A 46 -3.18 20.53 33.41
N MET A 47 -3.86 19.46 33.83
CA MET A 47 -4.15 19.18 35.23
C MET A 47 -3.15 18.15 35.78
N MET A 48 -2.33 18.55 36.75
CA MET A 48 -1.34 17.65 37.40
C MET A 48 -0.39 16.94 36.41
N SER A 49 -0.11 17.57 35.27
CA SER A 49 0.77 17.07 34.21
C SER A 49 1.51 18.21 33.56
N GLU A 50 2.64 17.92 32.93
CA GLU A 50 3.42 18.92 32.18
C GLU A 50 2.72 19.30 30.88
N TYR A 51 2.05 18.34 30.25
CA TYR A 51 1.38 18.52 28.95
C TYR A 51 -0.05 18.05 28.97
N GLN A 52 -0.86 18.65 28.10
CA GLN A 52 -2.10 18.08 27.60
C GLN A 52 -1.97 17.71 26.11
N VAL A 53 -2.72 16.73 25.65
CA VAL A 53 -2.74 16.29 24.26
C VAL A 53 -4.15 16.47 23.71
N VAL A 54 -4.28 17.22 22.62
CA VAL A 54 -5.54 17.41 21.89
C VAL A 54 -5.36 16.81 20.49
N VAL A 55 -6.14 15.79 20.17
CA VAL A 55 -6.08 15.07 18.88
C VAL A 55 -7.38 15.29 18.10
N VAL A 56 -7.25 15.84 16.91
CA VAL A 56 -8.36 15.95 15.95
C VAL A 56 -8.17 14.89 14.87
N LYS A 57 -8.92 13.80 14.96
CA LYS A 57 -8.98 12.74 13.94
C LYS A 57 -9.89 13.17 12.80
N GLU A 58 -9.63 12.66 11.57
CA GLU A 58 -10.40 12.98 10.35
C GLU A 58 -10.60 14.51 10.16
N ALA A 59 -9.52 15.26 10.34
CA ALA A 59 -9.56 16.73 10.33
C ALA A 59 -9.95 17.34 8.97
N GLN A 60 -9.97 16.56 7.87
CA GLN A 60 -10.51 17.00 6.58
C GLN A 60 -12.02 17.32 6.65
N SER A 61 -12.72 16.78 7.64
CA SER A 61 -14.14 17.06 7.89
C SER A 61 -14.38 18.28 8.78
N LEU A 62 -13.32 18.84 9.36
CA LEU A 62 -13.40 20.02 10.23
C LEU A 62 -13.67 21.27 9.38
N LYS A 63 -14.86 21.85 9.54
CA LYS A 63 -15.21 23.08 8.82
C LYS A 63 -14.31 24.23 9.26
N ARG A 64 -13.89 25.06 8.28
CA ARG A 64 -13.06 26.26 8.54
C ARG A 64 -11.74 25.96 9.22
N ILE A 65 -11.12 24.79 8.96
CA ILE A 65 -9.85 24.36 9.55
C ILE A 65 -8.74 25.42 9.45
N GLU A 66 -8.81 26.30 8.44
CA GLU A 66 -7.86 27.38 8.22
C GLU A 66 -7.77 28.37 9.41
N GLU A 67 -8.81 28.46 10.23
CA GLU A 67 -8.85 29.33 11.39
C GLU A 67 -7.97 28.84 12.55
N LEU A 68 -7.52 27.59 12.52
CA LEU A 68 -6.48 27.12 13.44
C LEU A 68 -5.21 27.96 13.32
N ALA A 69 -4.97 28.62 12.19
CA ALA A 69 -3.86 29.55 12.01
C ALA A 69 -3.84 30.67 13.08
N PHE A 70 -4.99 31.11 13.57
CA PHE A 70 -5.05 32.13 14.65
C PHE A 70 -4.50 31.63 15.97
N TYR A 71 -4.79 30.39 16.32
CA TYR A 71 -4.23 29.75 17.53
C TYR A 71 -2.72 29.53 17.39
N LEU A 72 -2.27 29.07 16.21
CA LEU A 72 -0.88 28.73 15.96
C LEU A 72 0.09 29.94 15.98
N GLN A 73 -0.41 31.18 15.88
CA GLN A 73 0.43 32.36 16.05
C GLN A 73 0.97 32.52 17.49
N LYS A 74 0.21 32.04 18.48
CA LYS A 74 0.62 32.05 19.89
C LYS A 74 0.08 30.77 20.56
N PRO A 75 0.66 29.59 20.24
CA PRO A 75 0.17 28.34 20.79
C PRO A 75 0.49 28.23 22.28
N GLN A 76 -0.35 27.52 23.01
CA GLN A 76 -0.11 27.16 24.40
C GLN A 76 1.05 26.15 24.46
N LYS A 77 2.14 26.50 25.17
CA LYS A 77 3.35 25.68 25.19
C LYS A 77 3.20 24.33 25.88
N SER A 78 2.24 24.21 26.81
CA SER A 78 1.91 22.96 27.50
C SER A 78 0.85 22.12 26.75
N THR A 79 0.54 22.45 25.51
CA THR A 79 -0.42 21.71 24.68
C THR A 79 0.25 21.12 23.46
N ILE A 80 0.08 19.82 23.25
CA ILE A 80 0.42 19.13 22.01
C ILE A 80 -0.88 18.97 21.22
N LEU A 81 -1.05 19.80 20.17
CA LEU A 81 -2.17 19.72 19.24
C LEU A 81 -1.80 18.85 18.04
N VAL A 82 -2.47 17.71 17.89
CA VAL A 82 -2.27 16.77 16.78
C VAL A 82 -3.47 16.86 15.84
N VAL A 83 -3.25 17.24 14.59
CA VAL A 83 -4.29 17.37 13.57
C VAL A 83 -4.07 16.31 12.48
N CYS A 84 -4.92 15.28 12.48
CA CYS A 84 -4.83 14.16 11.54
C CYS A 84 -5.69 14.44 10.31
N TYR A 85 -5.09 15.05 9.29
CA TYR A 85 -5.75 15.34 8.01
C TYR A 85 -5.53 14.18 7.03
N LYS A 86 -6.61 13.51 6.62
CA LYS A 86 -6.58 12.34 5.75
C LYS A 86 -7.31 12.59 4.43
N HIS A 87 -7.09 11.71 3.45
CA HIS A 87 -7.76 11.72 2.14
C HIS A 87 -7.66 13.04 1.38
N GLY A 88 -6.59 13.82 1.63
CA GLY A 88 -6.34 15.09 0.98
C GLY A 88 -4.99 15.68 1.39
N SER A 89 -4.77 16.92 1.04
CA SER A 89 -3.57 17.67 1.41
C SER A 89 -3.94 19.07 1.88
N ILE A 90 -3.18 19.59 2.84
CA ILE A 90 -3.29 21.00 3.25
C ILE A 90 -2.65 21.86 2.16
N ASP A 91 -3.37 22.90 1.71
CA ASP A 91 -2.82 23.83 0.73
C ASP A 91 -1.68 24.64 1.35
N ARG A 92 -0.45 24.34 0.91
CA ARG A 92 0.78 24.97 1.42
C ARG A 92 0.88 26.47 1.15
N ARG A 93 0.04 27.02 0.26
CA ARG A 93 -0.02 28.47 -0.02
C ARG A 93 -0.82 29.25 1.03
N LYS A 94 -1.59 28.53 1.84
CA LYS A 94 -2.45 29.15 2.85
C LYS A 94 -1.72 29.42 4.16
N LYS A 95 -2.23 30.41 4.91
CA LYS A 95 -1.68 30.84 6.19
C LYS A 95 -1.54 29.72 7.19
N LEU A 96 -2.46 28.76 7.21
CA LEU A 96 -2.41 27.61 8.13
C LEU A 96 -1.13 26.81 7.94
N ALA A 97 -0.75 26.46 6.72
CA ALA A 97 0.48 25.71 6.46
C ALA A 97 1.72 26.48 6.92
N ALA A 98 1.79 27.78 6.62
CA ALA A 98 2.91 28.63 7.04
C ALA A 98 3.04 28.73 8.57
N GLU A 99 1.92 28.85 9.30
CA GLU A 99 1.94 28.88 10.77
C GLU A 99 2.31 27.54 11.37
N ILE A 100 1.90 26.40 10.76
CA ILE A 100 2.32 25.07 11.19
C ILE A 100 3.83 24.90 11.00
N GLU A 101 4.38 25.27 9.84
CA GLU A 101 5.81 25.13 9.55
C GLU A 101 6.68 26.03 10.49
N LYS A 102 6.15 27.18 10.90
CA LYS A 102 6.82 28.10 11.81
C LYS A 102 6.82 27.65 13.26
N ASN A 103 5.72 27.10 13.75
CA ASN A 103 5.47 26.87 15.19
C ASN A 103 5.27 25.38 15.54
N GLY A 104 5.39 24.46 14.58
CA GLY A 104 5.16 23.05 14.76
C GLY A 104 5.83 22.20 13.69
N VAL A 105 5.21 21.06 13.38
CA VAL A 105 5.70 20.10 12.38
C VAL A 105 4.58 19.78 11.39
N LEU A 106 4.82 20.07 10.12
CA LEU A 106 3.94 19.62 9.02
C LEU A 106 4.49 18.31 8.43
N PHE A 107 3.87 17.19 8.79
CA PHE A 107 4.23 15.88 8.29
C PHE A 107 3.33 15.47 7.12
N GLU A 108 3.92 15.13 5.99
CA GLU A 108 3.20 14.64 4.80
C GLU A 108 3.43 13.14 4.62
N SER A 109 2.34 12.37 4.72
CA SER A 109 2.36 10.92 4.49
C SER A 109 1.87 10.59 3.07
N ARG A 110 2.81 10.34 2.16
CA ARG A 110 2.50 9.95 0.78
C ARG A 110 2.18 8.46 0.68
N LYS A 111 1.30 8.11 -0.26
CA LYS A 111 1.04 6.71 -0.59
C LYS A 111 2.33 6.06 -1.10
N LEU A 112 2.65 4.87 -0.59
CA LEU A 112 3.80 4.12 -1.06
C LEU A 112 3.57 3.64 -2.51
N LYS A 113 4.64 3.63 -3.28
CA LYS A 113 4.69 2.95 -4.58
C LYS A 113 4.81 1.44 -4.35
N ASP A 114 4.35 0.64 -5.30
CA ASP A 114 4.38 -0.83 -5.20
C ASP A 114 5.80 -1.36 -4.92
N SER A 115 6.82 -0.77 -5.53
CA SER A 115 8.23 -1.11 -5.28
C SER A 115 8.71 -0.86 -3.84
N GLN A 116 7.97 -0.08 -3.05
CA GLN A 116 8.31 0.24 -1.65
C GLN A 116 7.63 -0.69 -0.64
N ILE A 117 6.59 -1.43 -1.07
CA ILE A 117 5.80 -2.29 -0.19
C ILE A 117 6.64 -3.40 0.47
N PRO A 118 7.51 -4.14 -0.24
CA PRO A 118 8.38 -5.14 0.40
C PRO A 118 9.27 -4.54 1.49
N GLY A 119 9.73 -3.30 1.28
CA GLY A 119 10.51 -2.57 2.30
C GLY A 119 9.69 -2.21 3.54
N PHE A 120 8.41 -1.87 3.37
CA PHE A 120 7.49 -1.66 4.49
C PHE A 120 7.27 -2.96 5.26
N ILE A 121 6.96 -4.07 4.57
CA ILE A 121 6.75 -5.39 5.18
C ILE A 121 7.97 -5.78 6.04
N SER A 122 9.17 -5.71 5.47
CA SER A 122 10.42 -6.04 6.17
C SER A 122 10.63 -5.15 7.40
N SER A 123 10.39 -3.85 7.28
CA SER A 123 10.54 -2.88 8.39
C SER A 123 9.50 -3.10 9.49
N TYR A 124 8.26 -3.44 9.13
CA TYR A 124 7.20 -3.75 10.09
C TYR A 124 7.53 -5.00 10.90
N LEU A 125 7.92 -6.08 10.22
CA LEU A 125 8.24 -7.36 10.85
C LEU A 125 9.51 -7.31 11.69
N LYS A 126 10.54 -6.58 11.25
CA LYS A 126 11.77 -6.38 12.02
C LYS A 126 11.50 -5.78 13.40
N ARG A 127 10.58 -4.81 13.50
CA ARG A 127 10.17 -4.23 14.80
C ARG A 127 9.48 -5.25 15.71
N LYS A 128 8.86 -6.28 15.13
CA LYS A 128 8.21 -7.40 15.84
C LYS A 128 9.14 -8.61 16.05
N LYS A 129 10.43 -8.48 15.64
CA LYS A 129 11.44 -9.55 15.71
C LYS A 129 11.04 -10.80 14.91
N VAL A 130 10.35 -10.60 13.78
CA VAL A 130 9.91 -11.66 12.85
C VAL A 130 10.53 -11.38 11.48
N GLU A 131 10.90 -12.43 10.79
CA GLU A 131 11.38 -12.43 9.40
C GLU A 131 10.28 -12.89 8.45
N ILE A 132 10.47 -12.64 7.16
CA ILE A 132 9.60 -13.14 6.10
C ILE A 132 10.45 -13.61 4.92
N GLU A 133 10.07 -14.73 4.32
CA GLU A 133 10.72 -15.20 3.11
C GLU A 133 10.41 -14.28 1.91
N PRO A 134 11.37 -14.13 0.96
CA PRO A 134 11.18 -13.26 -0.20
C PRO A 134 9.88 -13.55 -0.97
N LYS A 135 9.61 -14.82 -1.30
CA LYS A 135 8.38 -15.24 -1.98
C LYS A 135 7.12 -14.87 -1.16
N ALA A 136 7.14 -15.09 0.14
CA ALA A 136 6.04 -14.72 1.04
C ALA A 136 5.81 -13.21 1.06
N SER A 137 6.88 -12.41 1.05
CA SER A 137 6.79 -10.95 0.99
C SER A 137 6.17 -10.46 -0.32
N GLU A 138 6.53 -11.09 -1.45
CA GLU A 138 5.96 -10.78 -2.76
C GLU A 138 4.47 -11.16 -2.84
N MET A 139 4.09 -12.34 -2.36
CA MET A 139 2.68 -12.76 -2.26
C MET A 139 1.85 -11.75 -1.47
N MET A 140 2.36 -11.27 -0.33
CA MET A 140 1.69 -10.25 0.48
C MET A 140 1.58 -8.91 -0.24
N ALA A 141 2.65 -8.48 -0.89
CA ALA A 141 2.69 -7.21 -1.63
C ALA A 141 1.69 -7.20 -2.80
N GLU A 142 1.58 -8.30 -3.54
CA GLU A 142 0.61 -8.42 -4.64
C GLU A 142 -0.84 -8.46 -4.14
N PHE A 143 -1.10 -9.24 -3.10
CA PHE A 143 -2.47 -9.46 -2.63
C PHE A 143 -3.06 -8.24 -1.90
N VAL A 144 -2.26 -7.59 -1.05
CA VAL A 144 -2.74 -6.47 -0.23
C VAL A 144 -2.53 -5.14 -0.93
N GLY A 145 -1.45 -5.02 -1.71
CA GLY A 145 -1.07 -3.78 -2.39
C GLY A 145 -0.62 -2.69 -1.42
N ALA A 146 -0.84 -1.43 -1.80
CA ALA A 146 -0.36 -0.25 -1.08
C ALA A 146 -1.26 0.19 0.11
N ASP A 147 -2.24 -0.59 0.49
CA ASP A 147 -3.04 -0.35 1.71
C ASP A 147 -2.26 -0.82 2.95
N LEU A 148 -1.56 0.12 3.58
CA LEU A 148 -0.70 -0.18 4.73
C LEU A 148 -1.49 -0.56 5.99
N ASN A 149 -2.74 -0.10 6.16
CA ASN A 149 -3.58 -0.49 7.28
C ASN A 149 -3.97 -1.96 7.16
N ARG A 150 -4.46 -2.35 5.98
CA ARG A 150 -4.76 -3.74 5.66
C ARG A 150 -3.49 -4.60 5.74
N MET A 151 -2.37 -4.15 5.20
CA MET A 151 -1.09 -4.85 5.27
C MET A 151 -0.66 -5.12 6.71
N ALA A 152 -0.68 -4.10 7.57
CA ALA A 152 -0.34 -4.25 8.98
C ALA A 152 -1.28 -5.21 9.71
N GLY A 153 -2.58 -5.17 9.40
CA GLY A 153 -3.58 -6.10 9.93
C GLY A 153 -3.30 -7.55 9.54
N GLU A 154 -3.05 -7.82 8.25
CA GLU A 154 -2.74 -9.16 7.77
C GLU A 154 -1.41 -9.69 8.32
N LEU A 155 -0.36 -8.85 8.37
CA LEU A 155 0.91 -9.21 9.01
C LEU A 155 0.74 -9.49 10.50
N GLY A 156 -0.13 -8.74 11.18
CA GLY A 156 -0.47 -8.98 12.60
C GLY A 156 -1.10 -10.35 12.80
N LYS A 157 -2.06 -10.75 11.97
CA LYS A 157 -2.68 -12.09 12.00
C LYS A 157 -1.65 -13.20 11.76
N LEU A 158 -0.77 -13.02 10.77
CA LEU A 158 0.30 -13.98 10.48
C LEU A 158 1.21 -14.17 11.69
N ILE A 159 1.63 -13.08 12.35
CA ILE A 159 2.47 -13.15 13.53
C ILE A 159 1.78 -13.94 14.66
N LEU A 160 0.49 -13.68 14.90
CA LEU A 160 -0.29 -14.38 15.93
C LEU A 160 -0.50 -15.87 15.62
N SER A 161 -0.49 -16.26 14.33
CA SER A 161 -0.65 -17.65 13.89
C SER A 161 0.66 -18.42 13.81
N LEU A 162 1.80 -17.78 14.08
CA LEU A 162 3.08 -18.48 14.09
C LEU A 162 3.11 -19.52 15.20
N PRO A 163 3.66 -20.73 14.93
CA PRO A 163 3.93 -21.70 15.99
C PRO A 163 4.84 -21.11 17.06
N GLU A 164 4.72 -21.63 18.29
CA GLU A 164 5.55 -21.19 19.40
C GLU A 164 7.05 -21.32 19.06
N GLY A 165 7.80 -20.25 19.26
CA GLY A 165 9.23 -20.17 18.92
C GLY A 165 9.55 -19.89 17.44
N ALA A 166 8.58 -19.96 16.53
CA ALA A 166 8.79 -19.59 15.14
C ALA A 166 8.86 -18.07 14.97
N ARG A 167 9.85 -17.62 14.19
CA ARG A 167 10.07 -16.19 13.92
C ARG A 167 10.21 -15.88 12.43
N ARG A 168 9.71 -16.76 11.58
CA ARG A 168 9.80 -16.59 10.12
C ARG A 168 8.45 -16.92 9.48
N ILE A 169 7.96 -16.03 8.63
CA ILE A 169 6.75 -16.20 7.82
C ILE A 169 7.13 -16.83 6.48
N THR A 170 6.48 -17.94 6.13
CA THR A 170 6.68 -18.70 4.90
C THR A 170 5.47 -18.60 3.97
N PRO A 171 5.60 -18.95 2.66
CA PRO A 171 4.48 -19.02 1.74
C PRO A 171 3.34 -19.94 2.21
N GLU A 172 3.67 -21.07 2.87
CA GLU A 172 2.68 -22.01 3.40
C GLU A 172 1.81 -21.39 4.49
N GLN A 173 2.41 -20.53 5.32
CA GLN A 173 1.67 -19.81 6.36
C GLN A 173 0.73 -18.76 5.77
N ILE A 174 1.13 -18.10 4.68
CA ILE A 174 0.26 -17.18 3.94
C ILE A 174 -0.90 -17.95 3.33
N GLU A 175 -0.64 -19.07 2.65
CA GLU A 175 -1.68 -19.92 2.09
C GLU A 175 -2.71 -20.35 3.14
N ARG A 176 -2.24 -20.83 4.29
CA ARG A 176 -3.11 -21.31 5.38
C ARG A 176 -3.94 -20.20 6.03
N ASN A 177 -3.37 -19.03 6.25
CA ASN A 177 -3.99 -17.99 7.10
C ASN A 177 -4.68 -16.88 6.29
N ILE A 178 -4.26 -16.65 5.05
CA ILE A 178 -4.78 -15.59 4.19
C ILE A 178 -5.57 -16.18 3.02
N GLY A 179 -5.36 -17.46 2.68
CA GLY A 179 -6.07 -18.15 1.61
C GLY A 179 -5.51 -17.87 0.21
N ILE A 180 -4.27 -17.40 0.12
CA ILE A 180 -3.57 -17.20 -1.16
C ILE A 180 -2.77 -18.46 -1.44
N SER A 181 -3.08 -19.15 -2.53
CA SER A 181 -2.31 -20.34 -2.91
C SER A 181 -0.84 -19.99 -3.16
N LYS A 182 0.06 -20.76 -2.61
CA LYS A 182 1.51 -20.61 -2.82
C LYS A 182 1.96 -21.03 -4.22
N ASP A 183 1.16 -21.89 -4.88
CA ASP A 183 1.47 -22.48 -6.18
C ASP A 183 0.63 -21.89 -7.31
N TYR A 184 -0.56 -21.37 -6.99
CA TYR A 184 -1.53 -20.84 -7.95
C TYR A 184 -1.93 -19.40 -7.56
N ASN A 185 -1.05 -18.45 -7.85
CA ASN A 185 -1.24 -17.02 -7.60
C ASN A 185 -0.72 -16.21 -8.79
N ASN A 186 -0.91 -14.90 -8.79
CA ASN A 186 -0.50 -14.04 -9.90
C ASN A 186 1.03 -13.97 -10.09
N PHE A 187 1.81 -14.13 -9.01
CA PHE A 187 3.26 -14.22 -9.10
C PHE A 187 3.68 -15.46 -9.89
N GLU A 188 3.10 -16.63 -9.55
CA GLU A 188 3.38 -17.89 -10.26
C GLU A 188 2.87 -17.86 -11.70
N LEU A 189 1.73 -17.18 -11.96
CA LEU A 189 1.25 -16.96 -13.33
C LEU A 189 2.24 -16.11 -14.13
N ARG A 190 2.71 -14.98 -13.58
CA ARG A 190 3.69 -14.12 -14.23
C ARG A 190 4.99 -14.89 -14.52
N SER A 191 5.50 -15.65 -13.55
CA SER A 191 6.67 -16.50 -13.73
C SER A 191 6.48 -17.51 -14.86
N ALA A 192 5.33 -18.20 -14.90
CA ALA A 192 4.99 -19.14 -15.97
C ALA A 192 4.95 -18.46 -17.35
N LEU A 193 4.43 -17.22 -17.43
CA LEU A 193 4.42 -16.45 -18.68
C LEU A 193 5.84 -16.07 -19.11
N VAL A 194 6.67 -15.61 -18.19
CA VAL A 194 8.09 -15.28 -18.48
C VAL A 194 8.84 -16.48 -19.02
N GLU A 195 8.63 -17.65 -18.41
CA GLU A 195 9.29 -18.90 -18.84
C GLU A 195 8.60 -19.57 -20.06
N LYS A 196 7.43 -19.07 -20.51
CA LYS A 196 6.59 -19.70 -21.52
C LYS A 196 6.14 -21.12 -21.13
N ASP A 197 5.94 -21.35 -19.81
CA ASP A 197 5.42 -22.62 -19.30
C ASP A 197 3.90 -22.66 -19.48
N VAL A 198 3.49 -23.14 -20.65
CA VAL A 198 2.07 -23.25 -21.06
C VAL A 198 1.27 -24.13 -20.10
N LEU A 199 1.87 -25.24 -19.63
CA LEU A 199 1.17 -26.18 -18.74
C LEU A 199 0.89 -25.55 -17.38
N LYS A 200 1.90 -24.91 -16.79
CA LYS A 200 1.77 -24.24 -15.49
C LYS A 200 0.79 -23.07 -15.58
N ALA A 201 0.88 -22.23 -16.61
CA ALA A 201 -0.04 -21.13 -16.82
C ALA A 201 -1.49 -21.61 -16.89
N ASN A 202 -1.77 -22.66 -17.69
CA ASN A 202 -3.12 -23.22 -17.80
C ASN A 202 -3.65 -23.81 -16.48
N LYS A 203 -2.81 -24.45 -15.66
CA LYS A 203 -3.21 -24.93 -14.32
C LYS A 203 -3.60 -23.77 -13.42
N ILE A 204 -2.85 -22.66 -13.45
CA ILE A 204 -3.10 -21.49 -12.62
C ILE A 204 -4.41 -20.81 -13.04
N ILE A 205 -4.63 -20.56 -14.33
CA ILE A 205 -5.87 -19.90 -14.77
C ILE A 205 -7.12 -20.77 -14.53
N LYS A 206 -6.99 -22.10 -14.64
CA LYS A 206 -8.06 -23.01 -14.24
C LYS A 206 -8.39 -22.87 -12.74
N TYR A 207 -7.37 -22.82 -11.88
CA TYR A 207 -7.55 -22.57 -10.46
C TYR A 207 -8.23 -21.21 -10.18
N PHE A 208 -7.88 -20.15 -10.93
CA PHE A 208 -8.51 -18.83 -10.81
C PHE A 208 -10.00 -18.89 -11.20
N GLU A 209 -10.33 -19.59 -12.28
CA GLU A 209 -11.70 -19.79 -12.74
C GLU A 209 -12.55 -20.54 -11.70
N GLU A 210 -11.97 -21.52 -11.02
CA GLU A 210 -12.62 -22.28 -9.94
C GLU A 210 -12.70 -21.50 -8.61
N ASN A 211 -11.87 -20.46 -8.43
CA ASN A 211 -11.77 -19.66 -7.22
C ASN A 211 -11.85 -18.14 -7.47
N PRO A 212 -12.89 -17.62 -8.14
CA PRO A 212 -12.94 -16.24 -8.63
C PRO A 212 -12.99 -15.19 -7.53
N LYS A 213 -13.51 -15.50 -6.34
CA LYS A 213 -13.56 -14.58 -5.21
C LYS A 213 -12.17 -14.21 -4.70
N ASN A 214 -11.22 -15.16 -4.72
CA ASN A 214 -9.85 -14.96 -4.27
C ASN A 214 -8.94 -14.45 -5.41
N ASN A 215 -9.34 -14.66 -6.66
CA ASN A 215 -8.56 -14.33 -7.84
C ASN A 215 -9.43 -13.56 -8.86
N PRO A 216 -9.90 -12.35 -8.52
CA PRO A 216 -10.72 -11.55 -9.42
C PRO A 216 -9.91 -11.16 -10.68
N LEU A 217 -10.54 -11.25 -11.85
CA LEU A 217 -9.90 -10.96 -13.14
C LEU A 217 -9.23 -9.58 -13.16
N GLN A 218 -9.88 -8.56 -12.61
CA GLN A 218 -9.39 -7.18 -12.59
C GLN A 218 -8.04 -7.07 -11.86
N MET A 219 -7.83 -7.86 -10.80
CA MET A 219 -6.56 -7.90 -10.08
C MET A 219 -5.46 -8.53 -10.95
N THR A 220 -5.75 -9.64 -11.62
CA THR A 220 -4.84 -10.31 -12.55
C THR A 220 -4.45 -9.38 -13.70
N LEU A 221 -5.43 -8.71 -14.32
CA LEU A 221 -5.19 -7.76 -15.42
C LEU A 221 -4.29 -6.59 -14.97
N ALA A 222 -4.51 -6.04 -13.77
CA ALA A 222 -3.69 -4.95 -13.24
C ALA A 222 -2.22 -5.38 -13.05
N ILE A 223 -1.99 -6.59 -12.52
CA ILE A 223 -0.65 -7.14 -12.31
C ILE A 223 0.06 -7.40 -13.64
N LEU A 224 -0.63 -8.01 -14.60
CA LEU A 224 -0.08 -8.26 -15.94
C LEU A 224 0.20 -6.94 -16.68
N PHE A 225 -0.70 -5.97 -16.59
CA PHE A 225 -0.51 -4.64 -17.19
C PHE A 225 0.74 -3.96 -16.63
N ASN A 226 0.91 -3.97 -15.31
CA ASN A 226 2.08 -3.41 -14.64
C ASN A 226 3.38 -4.08 -15.11
N PHE A 227 3.38 -5.41 -15.16
CA PHE A 227 4.55 -6.17 -15.59
C PHE A 227 4.93 -5.86 -17.04
N PHE A 228 3.98 -5.96 -17.99
CA PHE A 228 4.27 -5.73 -19.41
C PHE A 228 4.55 -4.24 -19.72
N SER A 229 3.96 -3.31 -18.99
CA SER A 229 4.31 -1.88 -19.08
C SER A 229 5.74 -1.62 -18.61
N ASN A 230 6.15 -2.20 -17.50
CA ASN A 230 7.54 -2.12 -17.03
C ASN A 230 8.50 -2.83 -18.00
N LEU A 231 8.11 -3.96 -18.58
CA LEU A 231 8.89 -4.64 -19.62
C LEU A 231 9.07 -3.74 -20.86
N MET A 232 8.03 -3.01 -21.25
CA MET A 232 8.15 -2.02 -22.34
C MET A 232 9.14 -0.90 -21.96
N LEU A 233 9.07 -0.38 -20.74
CA LEU A 233 10.04 0.63 -20.27
C LEU A 233 11.47 0.07 -20.21
N ALA A 234 11.66 -1.21 -19.87
CA ALA A 234 12.97 -1.85 -19.88
C ALA A 234 13.61 -1.88 -21.28
N TYR A 235 12.81 -1.93 -22.35
CA TYR A 235 13.33 -1.82 -23.73
C TYR A 235 13.93 -0.43 -24.02
N TYR A 236 13.56 0.61 -23.29
CA TYR A 236 14.12 1.95 -23.41
C TYR A 236 15.27 2.24 -22.43
N ALA A 237 15.69 1.26 -21.61
CA ALA A 237 16.84 1.42 -20.76
C ALA A 237 18.09 1.67 -21.63
N PRO A 238 18.92 2.67 -21.32
CA PRO A 238 20.16 2.95 -22.06
C PRO A 238 21.12 1.77 -22.07
N GLU A 239 21.16 1.03 -20.96
CA GLU A 239 21.97 -0.15 -20.78
C GLU A 239 21.11 -1.37 -20.50
N LYS A 240 21.30 -2.45 -21.25
CA LYS A 240 20.56 -3.72 -21.14
C LYS A 240 21.24 -4.69 -20.15
N SER A 241 21.66 -4.15 -19.00
CA SER A 241 22.19 -4.91 -17.86
C SER A 241 21.17 -4.95 -16.73
N ASP A 242 21.35 -5.87 -15.77
CA ASP A 242 20.52 -5.92 -14.56
C ASP A 242 20.52 -4.56 -13.83
N GLN A 243 21.66 -3.87 -13.81
CA GLN A 243 21.79 -2.55 -13.17
C GLN A 243 21.08 -1.45 -13.97
N GLY A 244 21.26 -1.41 -15.30
CA GLY A 244 20.63 -0.42 -16.17
C GLY A 244 19.11 -0.54 -16.16
N ILE A 245 18.57 -1.76 -16.23
CA ILE A 245 17.13 -2.02 -16.15
C ILE A 245 16.58 -1.68 -14.74
N ALA A 246 17.30 -2.05 -13.68
CA ALA A 246 16.90 -1.71 -12.32
C ALA A 246 16.84 -0.18 -12.13
N ALA A 247 17.81 0.56 -12.65
CA ALA A 247 17.82 2.02 -12.61
C ALA A 247 16.65 2.63 -13.40
N GLN A 248 16.40 2.14 -14.62
CA GLN A 248 15.30 2.60 -15.49
C GLN A 248 13.94 2.39 -14.85
N LEU A 249 13.72 1.26 -14.17
CA LEU A 249 12.45 0.89 -13.54
C LEU A 249 12.35 1.36 -12.09
N GLY A 250 13.41 1.95 -11.51
CA GLY A 250 13.44 2.35 -10.11
C GLY A 250 13.38 1.17 -9.14
N LEU A 251 13.94 0.01 -9.53
CA LEU A 251 13.97 -1.19 -8.69
C LEU A 251 15.04 -1.05 -7.61
N LYS A 252 14.77 -1.59 -6.42
CA LYS A 252 15.70 -1.51 -5.28
C LYS A 252 16.91 -2.44 -5.41
N SER A 253 16.82 -3.49 -6.22
CA SER A 253 17.85 -4.49 -6.39
C SER A 253 17.99 -4.88 -7.85
N PRO A 254 19.23 -4.98 -8.38
CA PRO A 254 19.50 -5.52 -9.71
C PRO A 254 18.95 -6.93 -9.91
N TRP A 255 18.83 -7.72 -8.85
CA TRP A 255 18.26 -9.07 -8.93
C TRP A 255 16.82 -9.07 -9.44
N GLN A 256 16.02 -8.06 -9.09
CA GLN A 256 14.64 -7.91 -9.57
C GLN A 256 14.56 -7.66 -11.08
N ALA A 257 15.63 -7.15 -11.68
CA ALA A 257 15.71 -6.93 -13.13
C ALA A 257 15.86 -8.24 -13.93
N LYS A 258 16.32 -9.33 -13.31
CA LYS A 258 16.53 -10.63 -13.99
C LYS A 258 15.27 -11.17 -14.65
N GLU A 259 14.12 -10.99 -14.01
CA GLU A 259 12.84 -11.43 -14.58
C GLU A 259 12.51 -10.66 -15.87
N TYR A 260 12.74 -9.34 -15.88
CA TYR A 260 12.58 -8.53 -17.09
C TYR A 260 13.57 -8.89 -18.17
N MET A 261 14.83 -9.20 -17.82
CA MET A 261 15.84 -9.70 -18.77
C MET A 261 15.41 -11.04 -19.40
N ALA A 262 14.87 -11.96 -18.60
CA ALA A 262 14.36 -13.24 -19.08
C ALA A 262 13.17 -13.01 -20.02
N ALA A 263 12.23 -12.13 -19.65
CA ALA A 263 11.07 -11.78 -20.48
C ALA A 263 11.49 -11.11 -21.81
N MET A 264 12.48 -10.20 -21.82
CA MET A 264 12.98 -9.56 -23.03
C MET A 264 13.56 -10.55 -24.06
N ARG A 265 14.05 -11.70 -23.60
CA ARG A 265 14.53 -12.78 -24.50
C ARG A 265 13.40 -13.56 -25.15
N ARG A 266 12.21 -13.56 -24.55
CA ARG A 266 11.04 -14.34 -24.98
C ARG A 266 10.01 -13.51 -25.75
N TYR A 267 9.90 -12.23 -25.43
CA TYR A 267 8.91 -11.32 -26.03
C TYR A 267 9.65 -10.17 -26.74
N SER A 268 9.33 -9.91 -27.99
CA SER A 268 9.82 -8.73 -28.69
C SER A 268 9.06 -7.46 -28.20
N GLY A 269 9.64 -6.28 -28.37
CA GLY A 269 8.97 -5.02 -28.02
C GLY A 269 7.61 -4.85 -28.72
N VAL A 270 7.50 -5.30 -29.97
CA VAL A 270 6.22 -5.30 -30.71
C VAL A 270 5.20 -6.23 -30.06
N LYS A 271 5.62 -7.44 -29.68
CA LYS A 271 4.73 -8.39 -28.98
C LYS A 271 4.29 -7.83 -27.62
N VAL A 272 5.18 -7.19 -26.86
CA VAL A 272 4.85 -6.53 -25.59
C VAL A 272 3.78 -5.45 -25.79
N MET A 273 3.90 -4.61 -26.82
CA MET A 273 2.90 -3.59 -27.15
C MET A 273 1.53 -4.24 -27.48
N GLN A 274 1.52 -5.32 -28.26
CA GLN A 274 0.30 -6.06 -28.57
C GLN A 274 -0.32 -6.69 -27.33
N ILE A 275 0.49 -7.22 -26.40
CA ILE A 275 0.01 -7.77 -25.12
C ILE A 275 -0.63 -6.67 -24.26
N ILE A 276 -0.01 -5.51 -24.16
CA ILE A 276 -0.59 -4.36 -23.43
C ILE A 276 -1.95 -3.97 -24.01
N HIS A 277 -2.07 -3.97 -25.35
CA HIS A 277 -3.33 -3.71 -26.02
C HIS A 277 -4.38 -4.79 -25.69
N ALA A 278 -4.01 -6.08 -25.79
CA ALA A 278 -4.90 -7.20 -25.48
C ALA A 278 -5.38 -7.18 -24.02
N ILE A 279 -4.52 -6.81 -23.06
CA ILE A 279 -4.90 -6.65 -21.66
C ILE A 279 -5.96 -5.55 -21.51
N ARG A 280 -5.79 -4.40 -22.20
CA ARG A 280 -6.77 -3.32 -22.18
C ARG A 280 -8.11 -3.74 -22.80
N GLU A 281 -8.09 -4.50 -23.89
CA GLU A 281 -9.31 -5.03 -24.50
C GLU A 281 -10.02 -6.04 -23.58
N CYS A 282 -9.25 -6.92 -22.93
CA CYS A 282 -9.78 -7.87 -21.95
C CYS A 282 -10.43 -7.12 -20.78
N ASP A 283 -9.80 -6.05 -20.25
CA ASP A 283 -10.39 -5.20 -19.20
C ASP A 283 -11.68 -4.52 -19.65
N ALA A 284 -11.73 -3.98 -20.87
CA ALA A 284 -12.94 -3.37 -21.41
C ALA A 284 -14.08 -4.41 -21.57
N ARG A 285 -13.76 -5.60 -22.09
CA ARG A 285 -14.73 -6.70 -22.25
C ARG A 285 -15.24 -7.23 -20.91
N SER A 286 -14.40 -7.30 -19.88
CA SER A 286 -14.81 -7.70 -18.51
C SER A 286 -15.81 -6.71 -17.87
N LYS A 287 -15.83 -5.48 -18.35
CA LYS A 287 -16.78 -4.42 -17.94
C LYS A 287 -17.99 -4.30 -18.86
N GLY A 288 -18.18 -5.25 -19.78
CA GLY A 288 -19.32 -5.31 -20.69
C GLY A 288 -19.17 -4.53 -22.01
N ILE A 289 -18.01 -3.86 -22.23
CA ILE A 289 -17.78 -3.12 -23.47
C ILE A 289 -17.46 -4.12 -24.60
N GLY A 290 -18.38 -4.26 -25.57
CA GLY A 290 -18.23 -5.20 -26.69
C GLY A 290 -18.27 -6.68 -26.28
N ASN A 291 -18.79 -6.99 -25.10
CA ASN A 291 -18.92 -8.36 -24.59
C ASN A 291 -20.25 -8.56 -23.87
N PRO A 292 -21.27 -9.13 -24.50
CA PRO A 292 -22.57 -9.33 -23.87
C PRO A 292 -22.62 -10.53 -22.91
N SER A 293 -21.72 -11.52 -23.01
CA SER A 293 -21.92 -12.79 -22.29
C SER A 293 -20.67 -13.62 -21.96
N THR A 294 -19.47 -13.28 -22.44
CA THR A 294 -18.27 -14.10 -22.19
C THR A 294 -17.84 -13.93 -20.71
N PRO A 295 -17.77 -15.02 -19.93
CA PRO A 295 -17.38 -14.95 -18.53
C PRO A 295 -15.89 -14.61 -18.36
N ASP A 296 -15.53 -14.05 -17.19
CA ASP A 296 -14.18 -13.61 -16.84
C ASP A 296 -13.11 -14.69 -17.00
N GLY A 297 -13.44 -15.95 -16.69
CA GLY A 297 -12.51 -17.08 -16.83
C GLY A 297 -12.14 -17.36 -18.31
N GLU A 298 -13.09 -17.24 -19.23
CA GLU A 298 -12.84 -17.39 -20.66
C GLU A 298 -12.03 -16.20 -21.20
N LEU A 299 -12.35 -14.98 -20.78
CA LEU A 299 -11.59 -13.79 -21.16
C LEU A 299 -10.12 -13.91 -20.73
N LEU A 300 -9.88 -14.40 -19.52
CA LEU A 300 -8.52 -14.63 -19.04
C LEU A 300 -7.82 -15.71 -19.84
N ARG A 301 -8.50 -16.80 -20.18
CA ARG A 301 -7.94 -17.91 -20.97
C ARG A 301 -7.50 -17.44 -22.35
N ASP A 302 -8.35 -16.67 -23.04
CA ASP A 302 -8.04 -16.09 -24.35
C ASP A 302 -6.82 -15.17 -24.28
N LEU A 303 -6.76 -14.31 -23.26
CA LEU A 303 -5.64 -13.41 -23.02
C LEU A 303 -4.34 -14.18 -22.79
N ILE A 304 -4.34 -15.18 -21.88
CA ILE A 304 -3.16 -15.97 -21.57
C ILE A 304 -2.68 -16.77 -22.78
N TYR A 305 -3.61 -17.33 -23.56
CA TYR A 305 -3.28 -17.98 -24.83
C TYR A 305 -2.56 -17.00 -25.77
N PHE A 306 -3.12 -15.80 -25.97
CA PHE A 306 -2.49 -14.78 -26.81
C PHE A 306 -1.09 -14.36 -26.32
N ILE A 307 -0.87 -14.28 -25.01
CA ILE A 307 0.43 -13.94 -24.44
C ILE A 307 1.46 -15.03 -24.70
N LEU A 308 1.06 -16.29 -24.58
CA LEU A 308 1.96 -17.43 -24.72
C LEU A 308 2.35 -17.74 -26.18
N HIS A 309 1.49 -17.45 -27.11
CA HIS A 309 1.69 -17.67 -28.55
C HIS A 309 1.88 -16.35 -29.32
#